data_f32dac7df8016299bbbe710d83dc09c9
#
_entry.id   f32dac7df8016299bbbe710d83dc09c9
#
_cell.length_a   1.000
_cell.length_b   1.000
_cell.length_c   1.000
_cell.angle_alpha   90.00
_cell.angle_beta   90.00
_cell.angle_gamma   90.00
#
_symmetry.space_group_name_H-M   'P 1'
#
loop_
_entity.id
_entity.type
_entity.pdbx_description
1 polymer ?
#
loop_
_entity_poly.entity_id
_entity_poly.type
_entity_poly.pdbx_seq_one_letter_code
_entity_poly.pdbx_strand_id
1 'polypeptide(L)'
;MDAGSPENTVPYINKQLIAELHLCYPEVDLQMVETAYGAMSCIYAALGKKFIVIIDEWDVLIRDEATNQSVQNDYIQFLRGMFKGSEPTKFIRLAYLTGILPIKKIKTQSALNNFDEFTMLDAKIFAPYIGFTETEVRTLCQQYHRDFDEVKRWYDGYLLGEYHVYNPKAVVSIMMWGDFQSYWSNTGTYEAIRPLINMNFDGLKIDIMAMMAGDKVKVRTKSYQNDMVSFKNKNDILTVLIHLGYLAYDCKMKMAYIPNEKIRSEFVEAVEENHWDEFIEFERKSRDLLNATLDMDSTAVAENIEKIHMDYTSMIQYNDENSLSSVLTIAYLSAMKYYFKPIRELPTGRGFADFVFVPKHEYVNIYPALLVELKWNQSAETAIAQIKERKYPSALESYTGKILLVGINYDVKTKEHQCRIEEYQC
;
A
#
# COMPACT_ATOMS: atom_id res chain seq x y z
N MET A 1 8.07 -20.82 -20.16
CA MET A 1 7.83 -21.07 -21.59
C MET A 1 8.91 -20.35 -22.37
N ASP A 2 9.67 -21.02 -23.17
CA ASP A 2 10.70 -20.35 -23.97
C ASP A 2 10.14 -20.05 -25.37
N ALA A 3 9.57 -18.86 -25.53
CA ALA A 3 9.06 -18.39 -26.83
C ALA A 3 10.20 -17.84 -27.73
N GLY A 4 11.45 -17.85 -27.25
CA GLY A 4 12.63 -17.39 -27.94
C GLY A 4 12.78 -15.87 -28.00
N SER A 5 11.70 -15.12 -28.23
CA SER A 5 11.64 -13.65 -28.16
C SER A 5 10.21 -13.19 -27.87
N PRO A 6 10.01 -11.99 -27.30
CA PRO A 6 8.67 -11.45 -26.99
C PRO A 6 7.73 -11.40 -28.20
N GLU A 7 8.24 -11.11 -29.40
CA GLU A 7 7.46 -11.05 -30.64
C GLU A 7 6.86 -12.40 -31.05
N ASN A 8 7.47 -13.49 -30.62
CA ASN A 8 6.97 -14.84 -30.90
C ASN A 8 5.98 -15.37 -29.86
N THR A 9 5.71 -14.62 -28.79
CA THR A 9 4.89 -15.11 -27.68
C THR A 9 3.47 -15.46 -28.12
N VAL A 10 2.77 -14.59 -28.83
CA VAL A 10 1.39 -14.85 -29.28
C VAL A 10 1.33 -15.98 -30.32
N PRO A 11 2.18 -16.01 -31.37
CA PRO A 11 2.27 -17.18 -32.27
C PRO A 11 2.57 -18.49 -31.52
N TYR A 12 3.47 -18.45 -30.55
CA TYR A 12 3.81 -19.64 -29.74
C TYR A 12 2.62 -20.14 -28.93
N ILE A 13 1.90 -19.24 -28.22
CA ILE A 13 0.69 -19.59 -27.46
C ILE A 13 -0.35 -20.23 -28.37
N ASN A 14 -0.65 -19.64 -29.53
CA ASN A 14 -1.60 -20.19 -30.49
C ASN A 14 -1.18 -21.60 -30.93
N LYS A 15 0.07 -21.77 -31.32
CA LYS A 15 0.59 -23.09 -31.78
C LYS A 15 0.47 -24.16 -30.70
N GLN A 16 0.84 -23.85 -29.45
CA GLN A 16 0.76 -24.84 -28.36
C GLN A 16 -0.69 -25.19 -28.03
N LEU A 17 -1.56 -24.20 -27.89
CA LEU A 17 -2.97 -24.45 -27.57
C LEU A 17 -3.69 -25.23 -28.69
N ILE A 18 -3.42 -24.93 -29.97
CA ILE A 18 -4.00 -25.67 -31.10
C ILE A 18 -3.52 -27.10 -31.08
N ALA A 19 -2.22 -27.35 -30.82
CA ALA A 19 -1.68 -28.72 -30.75
C ALA A 19 -2.31 -29.53 -29.61
N GLU A 20 -2.47 -28.94 -28.43
CA GLU A 20 -3.13 -29.59 -27.29
C GLU A 20 -4.62 -29.85 -27.56
N LEU A 21 -5.33 -28.89 -28.15
CA LEU A 21 -6.73 -29.06 -28.53
C LEU A 21 -6.90 -30.15 -29.58
N HIS A 22 -6.00 -30.25 -30.54
CA HIS A 22 -6.02 -31.34 -31.53
C HIS A 22 -5.81 -32.73 -30.92
N LEU A 23 -4.92 -32.82 -29.91
CA LEU A 23 -4.74 -34.06 -29.15
C LEU A 23 -5.97 -34.44 -28.32
N CYS A 24 -6.65 -33.47 -27.74
CA CYS A 24 -7.84 -33.68 -26.92
C CYS A 24 -9.11 -33.98 -27.75
N TYR A 25 -9.17 -33.46 -28.99
CA TYR A 25 -10.32 -33.56 -29.88
C TYR A 25 -9.89 -34.01 -31.29
N PRO A 26 -9.33 -35.24 -31.44
CA PRO A 26 -8.75 -35.70 -32.69
C PRO A 26 -9.79 -35.87 -33.82
N GLU A 27 -11.08 -35.92 -33.48
CA GLU A 27 -12.19 -36.00 -34.43
C GLU A 27 -12.51 -34.69 -35.11
N VAL A 28 -11.93 -33.57 -34.67
CA VAL A 28 -12.14 -32.23 -35.25
C VAL A 28 -10.93 -31.84 -36.08
N ASP A 29 -11.13 -31.50 -37.34
CA ASP A 29 -10.05 -30.99 -38.20
C ASP A 29 -9.69 -29.55 -37.82
N LEU A 30 -8.45 -29.39 -37.32
CA LEU A 30 -7.87 -28.10 -36.92
C LEU A 30 -6.66 -27.69 -37.79
N GLN A 31 -6.39 -28.41 -38.93
CA GLN A 31 -5.16 -28.20 -39.71
C GLN A 31 -5.00 -26.80 -40.30
N MET A 32 -6.11 -26.16 -40.64
CA MET A 32 -6.13 -24.81 -41.24
C MET A 32 -6.40 -23.70 -40.22
N VAL A 33 -6.39 -24.02 -38.94
CA VAL A 33 -6.72 -23.06 -37.88
C VAL A 33 -5.42 -22.44 -37.34
N GLU A 34 -5.34 -21.11 -37.34
CA GLU A 34 -4.14 -20.35 -36.96
C GLU A 34 -4.24 -19.75 -35.54
N THR A 35 -5.43 -19.75 -34.92
CA THR A 35 -5.67 -19.12 -33.63
C THR A 35 -6.34 -20.07 -32.63
N ALA A 36 -5.97 -19.96 -31.36
CA ALA A 36 -6.56 -20.78 -30.31
C ALA A 36 -8.09 -20.61 -30.19
N TYR A 37 -8.57 -19.36 -30.31
CA TYR A 37 -10.01 -19.10 -30.29
C TYR A 37 -10.74 -19.64 -31.53
N GLY A 38 -10.07 -19.70 -32.67
CA GLY A 38 -10.57 -20.34 -33.88
C GLY A 38 -10.73 -21.85 -33.66
N ALA A 39 -9.73 -22.51 -33.07
CA ALA A 39 -9.79 -23.93 -32.72
C ALA A 39 -10.95 -24.22 -31.74
N MET A 40 -11.10 -23.43 -30.70
CA MET A 40 -12.23 -23.54 -29.75
C MET A 40 -13.59 -23.38 -30.44
N SER A 41 -13.71 -22.47 -31.40
CA SER A 41 -14.91 -22.25 -32.18
C SER A 41 -15.24 -23.48 -33.07
N CYS A 42 -14.23 -24.05 -33.73
CA CYS A 42 -14.42 -25.29 -34.56
C CYS A 42 -14.88 -26.47 -33.70
N ILE A 43 -14.26 -26.66 -32.55
CA ILE A 43 -14.63 -27.73 -31.62
C ILE A 43 -16.06 -27.53 -31.10
N TYR A 44 -16.43 -26.31 -30.77
CA TYR A 44 -17.80 -26.00 -30.38
C TYR A 44 -18.80 -26.28 -31.51
N ALA A 45 -18.49 -25.88 -32.73
CA ALA A 45 -19.36 -26.12 -33.89
C ALA A 45 -19.55 -27.60 -34.15
N ALA A 46 -18.50 -28.40 -33.99
CA ALA A 46 -18.55 -29.85 -34.24
C ALA A 46 -19.20 -30.66 -33.10
N LEU A 47 -18.88 -30.30 -31.84
CA LEU A 47 -19.19 -31.14 -30.69
C LEU A 47 -20.06 -30.45 -29.61
N GLY A 48 -20.37 -29.15 -29.76
CA GLY A 48 -21.10 -28.38 -28.75
C GLY A 48 -20.33 -28.15 -27.44
N LYS A 49 -19.02 -28.47 -27.40
CA LYS A 49 -18.20 -28.32 -26.20
C LYS A 49 -17.87 -26.86 -25.91
N LYS A 50 -18.06 -26.44 -24.66
CA LYS A 50 -17.71 -25.12 -24.19
C LYS A 50 -16.48 -25.15 -23.30
N PHE A 51 -15.73 -24.06 -23.29
CA PHE A 51 -14.46 -23.93 -22.60
C PHE A 51 -14.57 -23.01 -21.37
N ILE A 52 -13.80 -23.34 -20.34
CA ILE A 52 -13.45 -22.44 -19.25
C ILE A 52 -12.01 -21.99 -19.53
N VAL A 53 -11.79 -20.68 -19.66
CA VAL A 53 -10.48 -20.13 -19.95
C VAL A 53 -9.95 -19.48 -18.68
N ILE A 54 -8.78 -19.93 -18.22
CA ILE A 54 -8.08 -19.37 -17.06
C ILE A 54 -6.73 -18.82 -17.54
N ILE A 55 -6.48 -17.54 -17.33
CA ILE A 55 -5.20 -16.90 -17.65
C ILE A 55 -4.65 -16.30 -16.36
N ASP A 56 -3.55 -16.85 -15.90
CA ASP A 56 -2.78 -16.29 -14.78
C ASP A 56 -1.77 -15.28 -15.30
N GLU A 57 -1.59 -14.16 -14.56
CA GLU A 57 -0.74 -13.04 -14.96
C GLU A 57 -1.01 -12.53 -16.39
N TRP A 58 -2.30 -12.28 -16.70
CA TRP A 58 -2.71 -11.81 -18.05
C TRP A 58 -1.94 -10.58 -18.53
N ASP A 59 -1.43 -9.76 -17.60
CA ASP A 59 -0.81 -8.47 -17.87
C ASP A 59 0.73 -8.53 -17.97
N VAL A 60 1.34 -9.72 -17.91
CA VAL A 60 2.80 -9.89 -17.94
C VAL A 60 3.45 -9.19 -19.14
N LEU A 61 2.91 -9.36 -20.36
CA LEU A 61 3.44 -8.68 -21.55
C LEU A 61 3.19 -7.17 -21.56
N ILE A 62 2.21 -6.68 -20.80
CA ILE A 62 1.96 -5.25 -20.65
C ILE A 62 2.95 -4.61 -19.69
N ARG A 63 3.37 -5.34 -18.64
CA ARG A 63 4.32 -4.87 -17.62
C ARG A 63 5.76 -5.03 -18.09
N ASP A 64 6.14 -6.22 -18.52
CA ASP A 64 7.54 -6.58 -18.81
C ASP A 64 8.00 -5.98 -20.15
N GLU A 65 7.09 -5.88 -21.13
CA GLU A 65 7.34 -5.27 -22.44
C GLU A 65 6.76 -3.85 -22.54
N ALA A 66 6.83 -3.07 -21.44
CA ALA A 66 6.16 -1.78 -21.32
C ALA A 66 6.50 -0.79 -22.46
N THR A 67 7.70 -0.88 -23.02
CA THR A 67 8.18 -0.05 -24.14
C THR A 67 7.97 -0.68 -25.53
N ASN A 68 7.71 -1.98 -25.60
CA ASN A 68 7.51 -2.70 -26.86
C ASN A 68 6.02 -2.67 -27.29
N GLN A 69 5.67 -1.59 -27.99
CA GLN A 69 4.30 -1.32 -28.40
C GLN A 69 3.73 -2.37 -29.37
N SER A 70 4.58 -2.98 -30.22
CA SER A 70 4.13 -3.99 -31.19
C SER A 70 3.66 -5.24 -30.45
N VAL A 71 4.50 -5.79 -29.57
CA VAL A 71 4.17 -6.99 -28.78
C VAL A 71 2.91 -6.79 -27.95
N GLN A 72 2.77 -5.63 -27.30
CA GLN A 72 1.56 -5.31 -26.55
C GLN A 72 0.31 -5.27 -27.44
N ASN A 73 0.40 -4.67 -28.62
CA ASN A 73 -0.73 -4.58 -29.54
C ASN A 73 -1.14 -5.98 -30.04
N ASP A 74 -0.20 -6.83 -30.39
CA ASP A 74 -0.46 -8.20 -30.86
C ASP A 74 -1.12 -9.01 -29.74
N TYR A 75 -0.63 -8.87 -28.52
CA TYR A 75 -1.23 -9.55 -27.37
C TYR A 75 -2.64 -9.05 -27.05
N ILE A 76 -2.88 -7.73 -27.10
CA ILE A 76 -4.22 -7.16 -26.92
C ILE A 76 -5.16 -7.64 -28.03
N GLN A 77 -4.71 -7.77 -29.28
CA GLN A 77 -5.52 -8.33 -30.37
C GLN A 77 -5.84 -9.81 -30.13
N PHE A 78 -4.89 -10.58 -29.64
CA PHE A 78 -5.14 -11.97 -29.24
C PHE A 78 -6.22 -12.05 -28.16
N LEU A 79 -6.13 -11.26 -27.08
CA LEU A 79 -7.15 -11.24 -26.02
C LEU A 79 -8.52 -10.77 -26.55
N ARG A 80 -8.53 -9.81 -27.48
CA ARG A 80 -9.79 -9.35 -28.13
C ARG A 80 -10.41 -10.44 -28.98
N GLY A 81 -9.63 -11.16 -29.76
CA GLY A 81 -10.10 -12.32 -30.52
C GLY A 81 -10.69 -13.41 -29.63
N MET A 82 -10.01 -13.65 -28.48
CA MET A 82 -10.46 -14.64 -27.51
C MET A 82 -11.78 -14.27 -26.81
N PHE A 83 -11.98 -12.98 -26.44
CA PHE A 83 -13.03 -12.60 -25.49
C PHE A 83 -14.03 -11.58 -26.00
N LYS A 84 -13.75 -10.81 -27.08
CA LYS A 84 -14.62 -9.71 -27.50
C LYS A 84 -15.54 -10.11 -28.67
N GLY A 85 -16.80 -9.67 -28.58
CA GLY A 85 -17.81 -9.90 -29.60
C GLY A 85 -18.77 -11.05 -29.23
N SER A 86 -19.68 -11.37 -30.17
CA SER A 86 -20.70 -12.39 -29.95
C SER A 86 -20.20 -13.82 -30.16
N GLU A 87 -19.16 -14.01 -30.99
CA GLU A 87 -18.64 -15.35 -31.29
C GLU A 87 -18.05 -16.05 -30.07
N PRO A 88 -17.14 -15.42 -29.26
CA PRO A 88 -16.60 -16.06 -28.06
C PRO A 88 -17.68 -16.51 -27.06
N THR A 89 -18.80 -15.80 -26.96
CA THR A 89 -19.89 -16.16 -26.02
C THR A 89 -20.55 -17.50 -26.34
N LYS A 90 -20.39 -18.01 -27.55
CA LYS A 90 -20.92 -19.30 -27.98
C LYS A 90 -20.12 -20.45 -27.35
N PHE A 91 -18.81 -20.38 -27.38
CA PHE A 91 -17.91 -21.45 -26.98
C PHE A 91 -17.21 -21.22 -25.62
N ILE A 92 -17.12 -19.99 -25.09
CA ILE A 92 -16.62 -19.73 -23.76
C ILE A 92 -17.77 -19.75 -22.75
N ARG A 93 -17.65 -20.62 -21.74
CA ARG A 93 -18.60 -20.70 -20.62
C ARG A 93 -18.23 -19.74 -19.48
N LEU A 94 -16.94 -19.60 -19.22
CA LEU A 94 -16.35 -18.74 -18.18
C LEU A 94 -14.95 -18.34 -18.61
N ALA A 95 -14.58 -17.09 -18.35
CA ALA A 95 -13.20 -16.64 -18.42
C ALA A 95 -12.81 -16.05 -17.06
N TYR A 96 -11.66 -16.47 -16.54
CA TYR A 96 -11.10 -16.00 -15.28
C TYR A 96 -9.65 -15.57 -15.52
N LEU A 97 -9.36 -14.29 -15.32
CA LEU A 97 -8.05 -13.71 -15.56
C LEU A 97 -7.53 -13.11 -14.26
N THR A 98 -6.30 -13.46 -13.88
CA THR A 98 -5.58 -12.84 -12.78
C THR A 98 -4.45 -11.97 -13.30
N GLY A 99 -4.10 -10.94 -12.58
CA GLY A 99 -3.03 -10.01 -12.91
C GLY A 99 -2.98 -8.83 -11.95
N ILE A 100 -2.00 -7.98 -12.11
CA ILE A 100 -1.79 -6.79 -11.31
C ILE A 100 -2.57 -5.60 -11.89
N LEU A 101 -2.51 -5.42 -13.21
CA LEU A 101 -3.13 -4.28 -13.89
C LEU A 101 -4.61 -4.54 -14.19
N PRO A 102 -5.49 -3.53 -13.99
CA PRO A 102 -6.89 -3.62 -14.42
C PRO A 102 -7.02 -3.71 -15.94
N ILE A 103 -7.90 -4.60 -16.42
CA ILE A 103 -8.01 -4.94 -17.85
C ILE A 103 -8.88 -3.98 -18.66
N LYS A 104 -9.84 -3.28 -18.03
CA LYS A 104 -10.86 -2.48 -18.76
C LYS A 104 -10.32 -1.26 -19.50
N LYS A 105 -9.23 -0.67 -19.01
CA LYS A 105 -8.66 0.57 -19.53
C LYS A 105 -7.20 0.38 -19.92
N ILE A 106 -6.95 -0.39 -20.96
CA ILE A 106 -5.60 -0.45 -21.51
C ILE A 106 -5.51 0.64 -22.57
N LYS A 107 -4.75 1.70 -22.29
CA LYS A 107 -4.61 2.89 -23.15
C LYS A 107 -5.98 3.55 -23.42
N THR A 108 -6.11 4.27 -24.52
CA THR A 108 -7.34 4.97 -24.90
C THR A 108 -8.46 4.07 -25.43
N GLN A 109 -8.21 2.77 -25.59
CA GLN A 109 -9.18 1.84 -26.16
C GLN A 109 -9.78 0.94 -25.08
N SER A 110 -11.11 0.88 -25.02
CA SER A 110 -11.89 -0.10 -24.28
C SER A 110 -11.68 -1.51 -24.88
N ALA A 111 -10.52 -2.14 -24.59
CA ALA A 111 -10.16 -3.38 -25.23
C ALA A 111 -11.06 -4.55 -24.78
N LEU A 112 -11.30 -4.67 -23.48
CA LEU A 112 -11.97 -5.80 -22.84
C LEU A 112 -12.95 -5.33 -21.75
N ASN A 113 -13.99 -4.62 -22.18
CA ASN A 113 -15.00 -4.04 -21.28
C ASN A 113 -16.13 -5.00 -20.88
N ASN A 114 -16.07 -6.23 -21.31
CA ASN A 114 -17.05 -7.29 -21.03
C ASN A 114 -16.72 -8.14 -19.79
N PHE A 115 -15.62 -7.85 -19.11
CA PHE A 115 -15.27 -8.48 -17.83
C PHE A 115 -15.84 -7.69 -16.65
N ASP A 116 -16.24 -8.40 -15.61
CA ASP A 116 -16.34 -7.84 -14.28
C ASP A 116 -14.93 -7.76 -13.67
N GLU A 117 -14.62 -6.60 -13.08
CA GLU A 117 -13.29 -6.30 -12.61
C GLU A 117 -13.29 -6.17 -11.08
N PHE A 118 -12.32 -6.83 -10.46
CA PHE A 118 -12.10 -6.87 -9.01
C PHE A 118 -10.64 -6.49 -8.77
N THR A 119 -10.41 -5.41 -8.06
CA THR A 119 -9.06 -4.83 -7.92
C THR A 119 -8.77 -4.44 -6.48
N MET A 120 -7.53 -4.02 -6.20
CA MET A 120 -7.16 -3.43 -4.91
C MET A 120 -7.94 -2.15 -4.57
N LEU A 121 -8.55 -1.50 -5.58
CA LEU A 121 -9.43 -0.34 -5.37
C LEU A 121 -10.86 -0.76 -4.96
N ASP A 122 -11.33 -1.90 -5.46
CA ASP A 122 -12.67 -2.44 -5.19
C ASP A 122 -12.69 -3.95 -5.48
N ALA A 123 -12.44 -4.74 -4.45
CA ALA A 123 -12.42 -6.21 -4.53
C ALA A 123 -13.80 -6.86 -4.44
N LYS A 124 -14.84 -6.11 -4.04
CA LYS A 124 -16.24 -6.57 -3.94
C LYS A 124 -16.35 -7.93 -3.23
N ILE A 125 -17.05 -8.89 -3.90
CA ILE A 125 -17.30 -10.23 -3.36
C ILE A 125 -16.03 -11.10 -3.22
N PHE A 126 -14.93 -10.75 -3.89
CA PHE A 126 -13.69 -11.51 -3.81
C PHE A 126 -12.77 -11.08 -2.68
N ALA A 127 -13.10 -10.00 -1.96
CA ALA A 127 -12.27 -9.49 -0.86
C ALA A 127 -11.79 -10.59 0.12
N PRO A 128 -12.62 -11.51 0.63
CA PRO A 128 -12.18 -12.53 1.58
C PRO A 128 -11.39 -13.70 0.96
N TYR A 129 -11.24 -13.74 -0.37
CA TYR A 129 -10.63 -14.88 -1.07
C TYR A 129 -9.27 -14.59 -1.72
N ILE A 130 -8.79 -13.36 -1.65
CA ILE A 130 -7.53 -12.95 -2.29
C ILE A 130 -6.33 -12.93 -1.33
N GLY A 131 -6.54 -13.26 -0.06
CA GLY A 131 -5.55 -13.36 0.99
C GLY A 131 -6.15 -13.98 2.23
N PHE A 132 -5.40 -13.99 3.34
CA PHE A 132 -5.93 -14.43 4.63
C PHE A 132 -6.74 -13.31 5.28
N THR A 133 -7.92 -13.64 5.77
CA THR A 133 -8.74 -12.75 6.59
C THR A 133 -8.18 -12.62 8.01
N GLU A 134 -8.53 -11.57 8.74
CA GLU A 134 -8.09 -11.39 10.14
C GLU A 134 -8.49 -12.59 11.01
N THR A 135 -9.67 -13.17 10.81
CA THR A 135 -10.15 -14.33 11.57
C THR A 135 -9.26 -15.56 11.34
N GLU A 136 -8.88 -15.81 10.09
CA GLU A 136 -7.98 -16.92 9.75
C GLU A 136 -6.59 -16.70 10.33
N VAL A 137 -6.03 -15.48 10.22
CA VAL A 137 -4.72 -15.15 10.79
C VAL A 137 -4.73 -15.31 12.31
N ARG A 138 -5.78 -14.86 12.99
CA ARG A 138 -5.94 -15.02 14.44
C ARG A 138 -5.94 -16.50 14.85
N THR A 139 -6.62 -17.34 14.09
CA THR A 139 -6.65 -18.79 14.31
C THR A 139 -5.25 -19.42 14.10
N LEU A 140 -4.56 -19.02 13.02
CA LEU A 140 -3.21 -19.48 12.75
C LEU A 140 -2.21 -19.03 13.85
N CYS A 141 -2.31 -17.78 14.34
CA CYS A 141 -1.48 -17.30 15.43
C CYS A 141 -1.63 -18.15 16.69
N GLN A 142 -2.86 -18.54 17.05
CA GLN A 142 -3.10 -19.47 18.17
C GLN A 142 -2.46 -20.84 17.93
N GLN A 143 -2.62 -21.38 16.72
CA GLN A 143 -2.09 -22.71 16.36
C GLN A 143 -0.56 -22.76 16.37
N TYR A 144 0.09 -21.70 15.86
CA TYR A 144 1.54 -21.62 15.72
C TYR A 144 2.23 -20.85 16.85
N HIS A 145 1.49 -20.49 17.92
CA HIS A 145 2.00 -19.74 19.08
C HIS A 145 2.71 -18.44 18.68
N ARG A 146 2.06 -17.62 17.82
CA ARG A 146 2.53 -16.31 17.40
C ARG A 146 1.69 -15.22 18.07
N ASP A 147 2.32 -14.09 18.39
CA ASP A 147 1.62 -12.92 18.88
C ASP A 147 0.79 -12.28 17.75
N PHE A 148 -0.53 -12.25 17.95
CA PHE A 148 -1.44 -11.75 16.91
C PHE A 148 -1.27 -10.25 16.69
N ASP A 149 -1.07 -9.46 17.74
CA ASP A 149 -0.99 -8.00 17.64
C ASP A 149 0.30 -7.59 16.91
N GLU A 150 1.37 -8.37 17.10
CA GLU A 150 2.61 -8.18 16.35
C GLU A 150 2.45 -8.60 14.88
N VAL A 151 1.83 -9.74 14.59
CA VAL A 151 1.51 -10.17 13.21
C VAL A 151 0.63 -9.15 12.51
N LYS A 152 -0.36 -8.61 13.22
CA LYS A 152 -1.24 -7.55 12.71
C LYS A 152 -0.44 -6.30 12.35
N ARG A 153 0.43 -5.84 13.22
CA ARG A 153 1.26 -4.65 13.02
C ARG A 153 2.18 -4.78 11.80
N TRP A 154 2.75 -5.95 11.60
CA TRP A 154 3.69 -6.21 10.52
C TRP A 154 3.04 -6.49 9.15
N TYR A 155 1.85 -7.09 9.12
CA TYR A 155 1.33 -7.68 7.88
C TYR A 155 -0.13 -7.33 7.55
N ASP A 156 -0.88 -6.69 8.46
CA ASP A 156 -2.23 -6.18 8.18
C ASP A 156 -2.17 -4.87 7.37
N GLY A 157 -3.34 -4.32 7.05
CA GLY A 157 -3.53 -2.97 6.55
C GLY A 157 -4.21 -2.87 5.21
N TYR A 158 -4.49 -3.97 4.52
CA TYR A 158 -5.32 -3.95 3.31
C TYR A 158 -6.78 -4.11 3.70
N LEU A 159 -7.49 -2.98 3.82
CA LEU A 159 -8.94 -2.98 4.06
C LEU A 159 -9.68 -3.06 2.72
N LEU A 160 -10.17 -4.24 2.37
CA LEU A 160 -10.93 -4.49 1.15
C LEU A 160 -12.41 -4.67 1.49
N GLY A 161 -13.20 -3.62 1.29
CA GLY A 161 -14.60 -3.58 1.75
C GLY A 161 -14.68 -3.57 3.28
N GLU A 162 -15.10 -4.68 3.87
CA GLU A 162 -15.20 -4.88 5.33
C GLU A 162 -14.10 -5.82 5.87
N TYR A 163 -13.28 -6.38 5.00
CA TYR A 163 -12.30 -7.40 5.36
C TYR A 163 -10.90 -6.80 5.50
N HIS A 164 -10.26 -7.08 6.63
CA HIS A 164 -8.81 -6.96 6.77
C HIS A 164 -8.18 -8.18 6.11
N VAL A 165 -7.38 -7.92 5.08
CA VAL A 165 -6.75 -8.96 4.25
C VAL A 165 -5.24 -8.90 4.39
N TYR A 166 -4.64 -10.04 4.68
CA TYR A 166 -3.20 -10.23 4.87
C TYR A 166 -2.58 -10.93 3.68
N ASN A 167 -1.38 -10.53 3.31
CA ASN A 167 -0.65 -11.16 2.22
C ASN A 167 -0.34 -12.63 2.53
N PRO A 168 -0.71 -13.59 1.67
CA PRO A 168 -0.52 -15.03 1.93
C PRO A 168 0.93 -15.41 2.20
N LYS A 169 1.88 -14.89 1.41
CA LYS A 169 3.30 -15.19 1.58
C LYS A 169 3.82 -14.75 2.94
N ALA A 170 3.44 -13.56 3.38
CA ALA A 170 3.84 -13.03 4.68
C ALA A 170 3.27 -13.88 5.82
N VAL A 171 1.97 -14.22 5.77
CA VAL A 171 1.32 -15.05 6.80
C VAL A 171 1.96 -16.43 6.88
N VAL A 172 2.12 -17.12 5.76
CA VAL A 172 2.75 -18.45 5.75
C VAL A 172 4.18 -18.37 6.31
N SER A 173 4.95 -17.38 5.90
CA SER A 173 6.35 -17.25 6.32
C SER A 173 6.46 -16.98 7.83
N ILE A 174 5.67 -16.06 8.40
CA ILE A 174 5.72 -15.78 9.85
C ILE A 174 5.24 -16.98 10.67
N MET A 175 4.25 -17.73 10.20
CA MET A 175 3.83 -18.96 10.89
C MET A 175 4.95 -20.01 10.92
N MET A 176 5.64 -20.19 9.80
CA MET A 176 6.71 -21.18 9.67
C MET A 176 8.00 -20.79 10.42
N TRP A 177 8.46 -19.56 10.25
CA TRP A 177 9.81 -19.16 10.69
C TRP A 177 9.79 -18.35 11.99
N GLY A 178 8.77 -17.55 12.24
CA GLY A 178 8.62 -16.77 13.48
C GLY A 178 9.34 -15.43 13.52
N ASP A 179 10.11 -15.10 12.48
CA ASP A 179 10.88 -13.85 12.40
C ASP A 179 10.08 -12.75 11.71
N PHE A 180 9.96 -11.59 12.35
CA PHE A 180 9.27 -10.44 11.79
C PHE A 180 10.19 -9.66 10.86
N GLN A 181 9.99 -9.80 9.55
CA GLN A 181 10.80 -9.15 8.53
C GLN A 181 10.02 -8.98 7.22
N SER A 182 10.60 -8.24 6.24
CA SER A 182 10.08 -8.25 4.88
C SER A 182 10.44 -9.56 4.18
N TYR A 183 9.45 -10.39 3.89
CA TYR A 183 9.63 -11.64 3.15
C TYR A 183 9.59 -11.45 1.62
N TRP A 184 9.43 -10.22 1.14
CA TRP A 184 9.35 -9.91 -0.29
C TRP A 184 10.64 -9.34 -0.88
N SER A 185 11.52 -8.77 -0.06
CA SER A 185 12.78 -8.16 -0.49
C SER A 185 13.68 -9.08 -1.31
N ASN A 186 13.50 -10.40 -1.18
CA ASN A 186 14.28 -11.40 -1.93
C ASN A 186 13.69 -11.76 -3.32
N THR A 187 12.60 -11.11 -3.78
CA THR A 187 11.89 -11.49 -5.02
C THR A 187 11.89 -10.42 -6.12
N GLY A 188 12.76 -9.40 -6.04
CA GLY A 188 12.89 -8.36 -7.08
C GLY A 188 11.76 -7.31 -7.11
N THR A 189 10.74 -7.44 -6.27
CA THR A 189 9.61 -6.48 -6.20
C THR A 189 10.03 -5.09 -5.71
N TYR A 190 11.09 -5.01 -4.94
CA TYR A 190 11.71 -3.77 -4.46
C TYR A 190 12.16 -2.85 -5.61
N GLU A 191 12.67 -3.42 -6.70
CA GLU A 191 13.12 -2.65 -7.87
C GLU A 191 11.98 -1.89 -8.56
N ALA A 192 10.73 -2.33 -8.38
CA ALA A 192 9.58 -1.69 -9.00
C ALA A 192 9.16 -0.37 -8.33
N ILE A 193 9.39 -0.20 -7.01
CA ILE A 193 9.03 1.05 -6.29
C ILE A 193 9.93 2.21 -6.74
N ARG A 194 11.23 1.97 -6.83
CA ARG A 194 12.25 3.01 -7.05
C ARG A 194 11.98 3.92 -8.24
N PRO A 195 11.78 3.41 -9.46
CA PRO A 195 11.54 4.29 -10.61
C PRO A 195 10.24 5.10 -10.45
N LEU A 196 9.22 4.54 -9.78
CA LEU A 196 7.94 5.19 -9.59
C LEU A 196 8.01 6.36 -8.61
N ILE A 197 8.62 6.17 -7.44
CA ILE A 197 8.71 7.24 -6.42
C ILE A 197 9.69 8.34 -6.80
N ASN A 198 10.65 8.05 -7.71
CA ASN A 198 11.61 9.04 -8.23
C ASN A 198 11.09 9.88 -9.38
N MET A 199 9.87 9.63 -9.86
CA MET A 199 9.28 10.48 -10.89
C MET A 199 9.03 11.89 -10.34
N ASN A 200 9.46 12.89 -11.09
CA ASN A 200 9.42 14.30 -10.66
C ASN A 200 8.01 14.90 -10.86
N PHE A 201 7.01 14.37 -10.14
CA PHE A 201 5.68 14.95 -10.07
C PHE A 201 5.53 15.80 -8.81
N ASP A 202 5.00 17.01 -8.99
CA ASP A 202 4.78 17.95 -7.89
C ASP A 202 3.96 17.32 -6.74
N GLY A 203 4.53 17.39 -5.54
CA GLY A 203 3.96 16.85 -4.31
C GLY A 203 4.02 15.34 -4.14
N LEU A 204 4.60 14.55 -5.08
CA LEU A 204 4.71 13.10 -4.93
C LEU A 204 5.60 12.70 -3.74
N LYS A 205 6.79 13.26 -3.65
CA LYS A 205 7.74 12.96 -2.57
C LYS A 205 7.15 13.29 -1.19
N ILE A 206 6.41 14.40 -1.10
CA ILE A 206 5.75 14.82 0.14
C ILE A 206 4.68 13.84 0.55
N ASP A 207 3.82 13.42 -0.40
CA ASP A 207 2.79 12.42 -0.13
C ASP A 207 3.40 11.10 0.34
N ILE A 208 4.53 10.66 -0.26
CA ILE A 208 5.26 9.45 0.17
C ILE A 208 5.79 9.63 1.60
N MET A 209 6.46 10.75 1.91
CA MET A 209 6.97 11.02 3.26
C MET A 209 5.85 11.06 4.30
N ALA A 210 4.73 11.71 3.97
CA ALA A 210 3.56 11.74 4.85
C ALA A 210 3.02 10.32 5.14
N MET A 211 2.91 9.47 4.10
CA MET A 211 2.47 8.09 4.28
C MET A 211 3.49 7.24 5.06
N MET A 212 4.80 7.44 4.85
CA MET A 212 5.84 6.80 5.66
C MET A 212 5.72 7.17 7.13
N ALA A 213 5.39 8.43 7.42
CA ALA A 213 5.14 8.91 8.78
C ALA A 213 3.81 8.41 9.37
N GLY A 214 2.95 7.76 8.59
CA GLY A 214 1.70 7.15 9.05
C GLY A 214 0.43 7.88 8.63
N ASP A 215 0.54 8.93 7.85
CA ASP A 215 -0.60 9.70 7.36
C ASP A 215 -1.31 8.99 6.19
N LYS A 216 -2.48 9.51 5.83
CA LYS A 216 -3.23 9.08 4.64
C LYS A 216 -3.31 10.25 3.67
N VAL A 217 -3.12 10.00 2.39
CA VAL A 217 -3.15 11.02 1.35
C VAL A 217 -4.31 10.81 0.38
N LYS A 218 -4.92 11.89 -0.08
CA LYS A 218 -6.04 11.84 -1.01
C LYS A 218 -5.57 11.48 -2.41
N VAL A 219 -6.18 10.47 -3.04
CA VAL A 219 -5.82 9.99 -4.38
C VAL A 219 -7.02 10.00 -5.31
N ARG A 220 -6.79 10.50 -6.54
CA ARG A 220 -7.76 10.47 -7.64
C ARG A 220 -7.40 9.35 -8.61
N THR A 221 -7.99 8.17 -8.42
CA THR A 221 -7.65 6.95 -9.18
C THR A 221 -8.17 6.92 -10.62
N LYS A 222 -9.05 7.86 -11.01
CA LYS A 222 -9.74 7.83 -12.33
C LYS A 222 -8.86 8.19 -13.52
N SER A 223 -7.75 8.91 -13.32
CA SER A 223 -6.86 9.39 -14.38
C SER A 223 -5.91 8.32 -14.91
N TYR A 224 -5.61 7.31 -14.10
CA TYR A 224 -4.69 6.26 -14.45
C TYR A 224 -5.19 5.41 -15.62
N GLN A 225 -4.32 5.13 -16.60
CA GLN A 225 -4.66 4.46 -17.85
C GLN A 225 -4.30 2.97 -17.89
N ASN A 226 -3.97 2.39 -16.74
CA ASN A 226 -3.65 0.98 -16.57
C ASN A 226 -2.46 0.50 -17.45
N ASP A 227 -1.48 1.37 -17.62
CA ASP A 227 -0.19 1.02 -18.21
C ASP A 227 0.97 1.46 -17.29
N MET A 228 2.19 1.02 -17.60
CA MET A 228 3.37 1.30 -16.79
C MET A 228 4.22 2.47 -17.29
N VAL A 229 3.73 3.23 -18.28
CA VAL A 229 4.51 4.29 -18.95
C VAL A 229 3.79 5.63 -19.11
N SER A 230 2.45 5.65 -19.15
CA SER A 230 1.66 6.86 -19.41
C SER A 230 1.26 7.63 -18.16
N PHE A 231 2.22 7.91 -17.29
CA PHE A 231 1.97 8.69 -16.08
C PHE A 231 1.93 10.19 -16.39
N LYS A 232 0.88 10.88 -15.94
CA LYS A 232 0.65 12.32 -16.17
C LYS A 232 0.78 13.17 -14.92
N ASN A 233 0.61 12.58 -13.76
CA ASN A 233 0.62 13.26 -12.47
C ASN A 233 0.85 12.26 -11.31
N LYS A 234 1.06 12.79 -10.11
CA LYS A 234 1.30 11.96 -8.90
C LYS A 234 0.19 10.96 -8.60
N ASN A 235 -1.08 11.26 -8.94
CA ASN A 235 -2.17 10.35 -8.66
C ASN A 235 -2.08 9.06 -9.49
N ASP A 236 -1.51 9.12 -10.70
CA ASP A 236 -1.30 7.94 -11.53
C ASP A 236 -0.25 7.03 -10.88
N ILE A 237 0.85 7.60 -10.36
CA ILE A 237 1.88 6.87 -9.61
C ILE A 237 1.29 6.24 -8.34
N LEU A 238 0.56 7.01 -7.54
CA LEU A 238 -0.07 6.49 -6.32
C LEU A 238 -1.08 5.38 -6.65
N THR A 239 -1.80 5.49 -7.78
CA THR A 239 -2.75 4.46 -8.20
C THR A 239 -2.06 3.17 -8.63
N VAL A 240 -0.96 3.24 -9.37
CA VAL A 240 -0.20 2.02 -9.72
C VAL A 240 0.41 1.39 -8.49
N LEU A 241 0.92 2.18 -7.53
CA LEU A 241 1.42 1.65 -6.26
C LEU A 241 0.34 0.93 -5.44
N ILE A 242 -0.94 1.37 -5.54
CA ILE A 242 -2.07 0.64 -4.94
C ILE A 242 -2.28 -0.70 -5.65
N HIS A 243 -2.29 -0.73 -6.99
CA HIS A 243 -2.45 -1.99 -7.74
C HIS A 243 -1.30 -2.97 -7.50
N LEU A 244 -0.06 -2.47 -7.37
CA LEU A 244 1.11 -3.27 -7.04
C LEU A 244 1.11 -3.77 -5.57
N GLY A 245 0.21 -3.27 -4.72
CA GLY A 245 0.12 -3.66 -3.31
C GLY A 245 1.11 -2.94 -2.38
N TYR A 246 1.80 -1.91 -2.85
CA TYR A 246 2.65 -1.07 -1.99
C TYR A 246 1.85 -0.04 -1.19
N LEU A 247 0.70 0.35 -1.67
CA LEU A 247 -0.22 1.21 -0.94
C LEU A 247 -1.56 0.49 -0.74
N ALA A 248 -2.16 0.71 0.42
CA ALA A 248 -3.55 0.39 0.67
C ALA A 248 -4.45 1.56 0.28
N TYR A 249 -5.71 1.29 0.02
CA TYR A 249 -6.67 2.30 -0.40
C TYR A 249 -7.99 2.19 0.37
N ASP A 250 -8.37 3.29 1.01
CA ASP A 250 -9.69 3.45 1.60
C ASP A 250 -10.65 4.00 0.53
N CYS A 251 -11.49 3.14 0.00
CA CYS A 251 -12.43 3.50 -1.09
C CYS A 251 -13.52 4.47 -0.64
N LYS A 252 -13.89 4.51 0.67
CA LYS A 252 -14.89 5.42 1.22
C LYS A 252 -14.32 6.82 1.35
N MET A 253 -13.12 6.94 1.91
CA MET A 253 -12.43 8.22 2.12
C MET A 253 -11.64 8.68 0.91
N LYS A 254 -11.39 7.81 -0.07
CA LYS A 254 -10.52 8.03 -1.25
C LYS A 254 -9.09 8.40 -0.85
N MET A 255 -8.55 7.71 0.14
CA MET A 255 -7.24 7.94 0.71
C MET A 255 -6.34 6.73 0.49
N ALA A 256 -5.10 6.97 0.09
CA ALA A 256 -4.04 5.97 0.08
C ALA A 256 -3.17 6.08 1.34
N TYR A 257 -2.57 4.97 1.75
CA TYR A 257 -1.67 4.92 2.90
C TYR A 257 -0.77 3.69 2.81
N ILE A 258 0.35 3.72 3.52
CA ILE A 258 1.23 2.55 3.67
C ILE A 258 0.57 1.59 4.65
N PRO A 259 0.30 0.33 4.25
CA PRO A 259 -0.56 -0.57 5.02
C PRO A 259 0.05 -1.02 6.35
N ASN A 260 1.33 -1.35 6.36
CA ASN A 260 1.97 -2.02 7.49
C ASN A 260 3.48 -1.75 7.58
N GLU A 261 4.11 -2.24 8.65
CA GLU A 261 5.51 -2.02 8.93
C GLU A 261 6.44 -2.65 7.88
N LYS A 262 6.06 -3.80 7.34
CA LYS A 262 6.79 -4.46 6.25
C LYS A 262 6.94 -3.54 5.03
N ILE A 263 5.83 -3.02 4.53
CA ILE A 263 5.84 -2.13 3.34
C ILE A 263 6.51 -0.80 3.67
N ARG A 264 6.34 -0.31 4.91
CA ARG A 264 6.99 0.91 5.36
C ARG A 264 8.52 0.80 5.32
N SER A 265 9.09 -0.32 5.76
CA SER A 265 10.55 -0.52 5.69
C SER A 265 11.06 -0.53 4.25
N GLU A 266 10.31 -1.09 3.30
CA GLU A 266 10.66 -1.05 1.88
C GLU A 266 10.68 0.37 1.29
N PHE A 267 9.75 1.23 1.70
CA PHE A 267 9.80 2.66 1.33
C PHE A 267 10.99 3.38 1.94
N VAL A 268 11.32 3.11 3.21
CA VAL A 268 12.51 3.68 3.87
C VAL A 268 13.77 3.33 3.10
N GLU A 269 14.00 2.05 2.83
CA GLU A 269 15.15 1.58 2.06
C GLU A 269 15.21 2.23 0.66
N ALA A 270 14.07 2.28 -0.06
CA ALA A 270 13.99 2.90 -1.38
C ALA A 270 14.36 4.39 -1.37
N VAL A 271 13.94 5.13 -0.35
CA VAL A 271 14.22 6.56 -0.21
C VAL A 271 15.67 6.82 0.21
N GLU A 272 16.21 6.04 1.16
CA GLU A 272 17.60 6.14 1.62
C GLU A 272 18.60 5.88 0.48
N GLU A 273 18.39 4.82 -0.32
CA GLU A 273 19.29 4.49 -1.43
C GLU A 273 19.23 5.49 -2.59
N ASN A 274 18.11 6.19 -2.77
CA ASN A 274 17.95 7.19 -3.81
C ASN A 274 18.48 8.59 -3.41
N HIS A 275 19.01 8.74 -2.19
CA HIS A 275 19.59 10.00 -1.70
C HIS A 275 18.69 11.22 -1.96
N TRP A 276 17.43 11.14 -1.54
CA TRP A 276 16.55 12.31 -1.64
C TRP A 276 17.06 13.42 -0.73
N ASP A 277 17.64 14.49 -1.31
CA ASP A 277 18.19 15.60 -0.54
C ASP A 277 17.16 16.21 0.41
N GLU A 278 15.91 16.35 -0.05
CA GLU A 278 14.79 16.82 0.77
C GLU A 278 14.50 15.88 1.94
N PHE A 279 14.61 14.57 1.73
CA PHE A 279 14.40 13.58 2.79
C PHE A 279 15.55 13.62 3.81
N ILE A 280 16.79 13.72 3.36
CA ILE A 280 17.98 13.78 4.24
C ILE A 280 17.93 15.01 5.16
N GLU A 281 17.63 16.18 4.58
CA GLU A 281 17.48 17.40 5.37
C GLU A 281 16.34 17.30 6.37
N PHE A 282 15.23 16.72 5.92
CA PHE A 282 14.04 16.55 6.72
C PHE A 282 14.25 15.53 7.84
N GLU A 283 14.87 14.39 7.55
CA GLU A 283 15.21 13.36 8.54
C GLU A 283 16.13 13.94 9.63
N ARG A 284 17.05 14.82 9.25
CA ARG A 284 17.90 15.53 10.23
C ARG A 284 17.06 16.40 11.17
N LYS A 285 16.17 17.26 10.64
CA LYS A 285 15.27 18.11 11.47
C LYS A 285 14.36 17.27 12.36
N SER A 286 13.82 16.19 11.81
CA SER A 286 12.99 15.23 12.55
C SER A 286 13.77 14.55 13.68
N ARG A 287 15.03 14.22 13.47
CA ARG A 287 15.91 13.63 14.49
C ARG A 287 16.22 14.61 15.61
N ASP A 288 16.48 15.87 15.27
CA ASP A 288 16.69 16.93 16.25
C ASP A 288 15.44 17.11 17.13
N LEU A 289 14.24 17.07 16.54
CA LEU A 289 12.97 17.11 17.26
C LEU A 289 12.78 15.88 18.17
N LEU A 290 13.06 14.67 17.67
CA LEU A 290 12.94 13.45 18.47
C LEU A 290 13.90 13.50 19.67
N ASN A 291 15.16 13.88 19.46
CA ASN A 291 16.15 14.01 20.52
C ASN A 291 15.71 15.04 21.59
N ALA A 292 15.26 16.22 21.16
CA ALA A 292 14.72 17.22 22.08
C ALA A 292 13.52 16.69 22.89
N THR A 293 12.66 15.87 22.27
CA THR A 293 11.53 15.21 22.96
C THR A 293 12.02 14.21 24.01
N LEU A 294 13.01 13.40 23.68
CA LEU A 294 13.60 12.41 24.57
C LEU A 294 14.36 13.06 25.74
N ASP A 295 15.02 14.19 25.49
CA ASP A 295 15.70 15.01 26.49
C ASP A 295 14.72 15.87 27.32
N MET A 296 13.42 15.80 27.02
CA MET A 296 12.36 16.58 27.67
C MET A 296 12.55 18.11 27.54
N ASP A 297 13.27 18.55 26.51
CA ASP A 297 13.47 19.99 26.21
C ASP A 297 12.27 20.55 25.46
N SER A 298 11.27 21.00 26.23
CA SER A 298 10.01 21.56 25.69
C SER A 298 10.24 22.78 24.78
N THR A 299 11.27 23.58 25.05
CA THR A 299 11.60 24.78 24.26
C THR A 299 12.15 24.37 22.90
N ALA A 300 13.14 23.49 22.89
CA ALA A 300 13.71 22.98 21.65
C ALA A 300 12.68 22.22 20.80
N VAL A 301 11.74 21.48 21.41
CA VAL A 301 10.63 20.83 20.70
C VAL A 301 9.75 21.86 20.00
N ALA A 302 9.32 22.92 20.69
CA ALA A 302 8.50 23.98 20.12
C ALA A 302 9.20 24.67 18.94
N GLU A 303 10.48 25.03 19.08
CA GLU A 303 11.29 25.66 18.03
C GLU A 303 11.50 24.75 16.81
N ASN A 304 11.73 23.44 17.02
CA ASN A 304 11.91 22.50 15.93
C ASN A 304 10.62 22.27 15.16
N ILE A 305 9.47 22.19 15.84
CA ILE A 305 8.15 22.11 15.19
C ILE A 305 7.89 23.39 14.37
N GLU A 306 8.23 24.57 14.91
CA GLU A 306 8.11 25.85 14.21
C GLU A 306 8.88 25.86 12.88
N LYS A 307 10.16 25.44 12.91
CA LYS A 307 11.00 25.35 11.69
C LYS A 307 10.42 24.41 10.67
N ILE A 308 9.97 23.23 11.11
CA ILE A 308 9.35 22.22 10.23
C ILE A 308 8.04 22.78 9.66
N HIS A 309 7.23 23.42 10.49
CA HIS A 309 5.99 24.05 10.06
C HIS A 309 6.22 25.12 8.97
N MET A 310 7.20 26.01 9.14
CA MET A 310 7.51 27.06 8.16
C MET A 310 7.90 26.46 6.79
N ASP A 311 8.66 25.40 6.76
CA ASP A 311 9.08 24.75 5.53
C ASP A 311 7.91 24.09 4.79
N TYR A 312 6.88 23.67 5.53
CA TYR A 312 5.70 22.96 4.98
C TYR A 312 4.49 23.84 4.71
N THR A 313 4.41 25.06 5.29
CA THR A 313 3.26 25.96 5.09
C THR A 313 3.06 26.42 3.67
N SER A 314 4.07 26.37 2.81
CA SER A 314 3.92 26.61 1.37
C SER A 314 3.12 25.48 0.67
N MET A 315 2.94 24.32 1.29
CA MET A 315 2.38 23.12 0.69
C MET A 315 1.10 22.61 1.35
N ILE A 316 0.85 22.93 2.62
CA ILE A 316 -0.34 22.55 3.38
C ILE A 316 -1.03 23.83 3.86
N GLN A 317 -2.33 23.99 3.56
CA GLN A 317 -3.11 25.07 4.16
C GLN A 317 -3.30 24.74 5.66
N TYR A 318 -2.58 25.48 6.50
CA TYR A 318 -2.54 25.30 7.96
C TYR A 318 -3.69 26.08 8.59
N ASN A 319 -4.86 25.46 8.65
CA ASN A 319 -6.10 26.13 9.04
C ASN A 319 -6.80 25.53 10.25
N ASP A 320 -6.36 24.35 10.74
CA ASP A 320 -7.02 23.61 11.80
C ASP A 320 -6.09 22.60 12.51
N GLU A 321 -6.60 21.94 13.53
CA GLU A 321 -5.92 20.93 14.31
C GLU A 321 -5.49 19.71 13.45
N ASN A 322 -6.23 19.38 12.39
CA ASN A 322 -5.87 18.31 11.48
C ASN A 322 -4.60 18.63 10.68
N SER A 323 -4.44 19.89 10.31
CA SER A 323 -3.23 20.37 9.62
C SER A 323 -2.00 20.31 10.55
N LEU A 324 -2.16 20.66 11.82
CA LEU A 324 -1.13 20.51 12.85
C LEU A 324 -0.76 19.04 13.03
N SER A 325 -1.75 18.16 13.09
CA SER A 325 -1.56 16.70 13.19
C SER A 325 -0.72 16.17 12.02
N SER A 326 -0.99 16.59 10.79
CA SER A 326 -0.21 16.18 9.61
C SER A 326 1.24 16.65 9.66
N VAL A 327 1.49 17.90 10.05
CA VAL A 327 2.86 18.43 10.23
C VAL A 327 3.62 17.63 11.28
N LEU A 328 2.97 17.32 12.42
CA LEU A 328 3.62 16.56 13.49
C LEU A 328 3.89 15.10 13.10
N THR A 329 2.99 14.49 12.32
CA THR A 329 3.24 13.17 11.77
C THR A 329 4.55 13.14 10.99
N ILE A 330 4.74 14.10 10.12
CA ILE A 330 5.96 14.23 9.34
C ILE A 330 7.15 14.62 10.25
N ALA A 331 6.95 15.53 11.21
CA ALA A 331 7.99 16.01 12.11
C ALA A 331 8.67 14.89 12.93
N TYR A 332 7.95 13.82 13.23
CA TYR A 332 8.48 12.63 13.90
C TYR A 332 8.89 11.50 12.95
N LEU A 333 9.21 11.82 11.70
CA LEU A 333 9.60 10.83 10.70
C LEU A 333 10.80 9.97 11.16
N SER A 334 11.80 10.56 11.80
CA SER A 334 12.97 9.85 12.33
C SER A 334 12.65 8.83 13.42
N ALA A 335 11.49 9.00 14.09
CA ALA A 335 11.02 8.02 15.07
C ALA A 335 10.78 6.63 14.46
N MET A 336 10.52 6.53 13.15
CA MET A 336 10.32 5.27 12.45
C MET A 336 11.44 4.24 12.65
N LYS A 337 12.65 4.72 12.85
CA LYS A 337 13.81 3.85 13.08
C LYS A 337 13.67 3.04 14.37
N TYR A 338 13.12 3.66 15.41
CA TYR A 338 13.07 3.14 16.78
C TYR A 338 11.68 2.73 17.24
N TYR A 339 10.66 3.32 16.60
CA TYR A 339 9.25 3.14 16.95
C TYR A 339 8.49 2.45 15.82
N PHE A 340 7.43 1.77 16.19
CA PHE A 340 6.43 1.32 15.23
C PHE A 340 5.67 2.52 14.64
N LYS A 341 4.92 2.27 13.56
CA LYS A 341 4.01 3.27 12.99
C LYS A 341 3.15 3.86 14.11
N PRO A 342 3.09 5.20 14.25
CA PRO A 342 2.30 5.82 15.30
C PRO A 342 0.83 5.42 15.21
N ILE A 343 0.24 5.09 16.35
CA ILE A 343 -1.19 4.85 16.45
C ILE A 343 -1.84 6.22 16.59
N ARG A 344 -2.72 6.57 15.64
CA ARG A 344 -3.51 7.81 15.67
C ARG A 344 -4.88 7.51 16.26
N GLU A 345 -5.41 8.48 17.01
CA GLU A 345 -6.75 8.36 17.61
C GLU A 345 -6.89 7.05 18.42
N LEU A 346 -5.88 6.72 19.22
CA LEU A 346 -5.95 5.52 20.07
C LEU A 346 -7.16 5.62 21.01
N PRO A 347 -8.15 4.69 20.91
CA PRO A 347 -9.27 4.69 21.83
C PRO A 347 -8.78 4.48 23.27
N THR A 348 -9.08 5.41 24.13
CA THR A 348 -8.86 5.31 25.56
C THR A 348 -10.21 5.43 26.25
N GLY A 349 -10.45 4.78 27.35
CA GLY A 349 -11.77 4.61 27.95
C GLY A 349 -12.67 5.87 28.06
N ARG A 350 -12.14 7.09 27.86
CA ARG A 350 -12.86 8.37 27.87
C ARG A 350 -12.50 9.33 26.73
N GLY A 351 -11.83 8.87 25.67
CA GLY A 351 -11.43 9.69 24.53
C GLY A 351 -10.40 9.02 23.66
N PHE A 352 -9.69 9.82 22.86
CA PHE A 352 -8.63 9.35 21.94
C PHE A 352 -7.37 10.16 22.21
N ALA A 353 -6.21 9.51 22.26
CA ALA A 353 -4.92 10.18 22.19
C ALA A 353 -4.60 10.47 20.71
N ASP A 354 -4.11 11.68 20.41
CA ASP A 354 -3.85 12.07 19.01
C ASP A 354 -2.77 11.21 18.38
N PHE A 355 -1.66 10.97 19.09
CA PHE A 355 -0.60 10.06 18.66
C PHE A 355 -0.05 9.23 19.83
N VAL A 356 0.24 7.96 19.54
CA VAL A 356 0.97 7.10 20.44
C VAL A 356 2.11 6.44 19.67
N PHE A 357 3.34 6.68 20.11
CA PHE A 357 4.54 6.04 19.58
C PHE A 357 4.97 4.94 20.55
N VAL A 358 4.95 3.70 20.08
CA VAL A 358 5.39 2.53 20.86
C VAL A 358 6.74 2.08 20.30
N PRO A 359 7.80 1.97 21.13
CA PRO A 359 9.09 1.49 20.66
C PRO A 359 9.01 0.06 20.11
N LYS A 360 9.83 -0.23 19.10
CA LYS A 360 10.04 -1.61 18.64
C LYS A 360 10.67 -2.45 19.76
N HIS A 361 10.44 -3.75 19.74
CA HIS A 361 10.82 -4.64 20.85
C HIS A 361 12.29 -4.52 21.27
N GLU A 362 13.18 -4.36 20.31
CA GLU A 362 14.62 -4.18 20.53
C GLU A 362 14.99 -2.85 21.22
N TYR A 363 14.06 -1.87 21.21
CA TYR A 363 14.28 -0.52 21.74
C TYR A 363 13.46 -0.20 22.99
N VAL A 364 12.61 -1.10 23.47
CA VAL A 364 11.73 -0.87 24.66
C VAL A 364 12.49 -0.44 25.90
N ASN A 365 13.72 -0.94 26.11
CA ASN A 365 14.55 -0.59 27.26
C ASN A 365 15.41 0.68 27.04
N ILE A 366 15.40 1.24 25.83
CA ILE A 366 16.23 2.37 25.43
C ILE A 366 15.37 3.63 25.26
N TYR A 367 14.22 3.48 24.61
CA TYR A 367 13.34 4.57 24.27
C TYR A 367 12.00 4.49 25.02
N PRO A 368 11.46 5.61 25.54
CA PRO A 368 10.14 5.65 26.17
C PRO A 368 9.02 5.53 25.11
N ALA A 369 7.85 5.09 25.51
CA ALA A 369 6.65 5.34 24.69
C ALA A 369 6.27 6.83 24.78
N LEU A 370 5.79 7.40 23.68
CA LEU A 370 5.37 8.81 23.63
C LEU A 370 3.86 8.89 23.47
N LEU A 371 3.19 9.58 24.37
CA LEU A 371 1.77 9.94 24.28
C LEU A 371 1.68 11.43 23.95
N VAL A 372 1.26 11.75 22.73
CA VAL A 372 1.21 13.12 22.22
C VAL A 372 -0.24 13.58 22.09
N GLU A 373 -0.55 14.72 22.67
CA GLU A 373 -1.85 15.40 22.57
C GLU A 373 -1.66 16.77 21.98
N LEU A 374 -2.52 17.12 21.05
CA LEU A 374 -2.48 18.40 20.33
C LEU A 374 -3.55 19.35 20.85
N LYS A 375 -3.26 20.62 20.80
CA LYS A 375 -4.22 21.68 21.04
C LYS A 375 -4.08 22.78 20.00
N TRP A 376 -5.18 23.42 19.73
CA TRP A 376 -5.30 24.52 18.80
C TRP A 376 -5.90 25.71 19.51
N ASN A 377 -5.17 26.83 19.61
CA ASN A 377 -5.57 28.03 20.33
C ASN A 377 -5.92 27.78 21.83
N GLN A 378 -5.20 26.88 22.48
CA GLN A 378 -5.33 26.59 23.91
C GLN A 378 -3.97 26.72 24.61
N SER A 379 -3.51 25.65 25.30
CA SER A 379 -2.16 25.62 25.89
C SER A 379 -1.62 24.18 25.92
N ALA A 380 -0.28 24.05 26.00
CA ALA A 380 0.36 22.74 26.14
C ALA A 380 0.04 22.09 27.49
N GLU A 381 -0.18 22.86 28.55
CA GLU A 381 -0.64 22.36 29.86
C GLU A 381 -2.02 21.73 29.78
N THR A 382 -2.94 22.31 28.98
CA THR A 382 -4.28 21.74 28.76
C THR A 382 -4.17 20.38 28.06
N ALA A 383 -3.24 20.22 27.14
CA ALA A 383 -2.96 18.93 26.49
C ALA A 383 -2.52 17.87 27.52
N ILE A 384 -1.54 18.18 28.34
CA ILE A 384 -1.05 17.28 29.42
C ILE A 384 -2.16 16.96 30.41
N ALA A 385 -2.93 17.96 30.83
CA ALA A 385 -4.07 17.74 31.74
C ALA A 385 -5.10 16.77 31.13
N GLN A 386 -5.39 16.91 29.84
CA GLN A 386 -6.30 15.99 29.13
C GLN A 386 -5.78 14.56 29.10
N ILE A 387 -4.48 14.33 28.80
CA ILE A 387 -3.89 12.98 28.82
C ILE A 387 -4.09 12.35 30.20
N LYS A 388 -3.85 13.07 31.27
CA LYS A 388 -3.98 12.57 32.65
C LYS A 388 -5.44 12.33 33.05
N GLU A 389 -6.35 13.30 32.78
CA GLU A 389 -7.77 13.20 33.12
C GLU A 389 -8.45 12.02 32.42
N ARG A 390 -8.13 11.81 31.14
CA ARG A 390 -8.72 10.75 30.33
C ARG A 390 -8.03 9.40 30.48
N LYS A 391 -6.99 9.31 31.33
CA LYS A 391 -6.24 8.09 31.63
C LYS A 391 -5.68 7.41 30.38
N TYR A 392 -5.16 8.17 29.43
CA TYR A 392 -4.55 7.62 28.20
C TYR A 392 -3.45 6.60 28.46
N PRO A 393 -2.58 6.74 29.51
CA PRO A 393 -1.59 5.73 29.80
C PRO A 393 -2.14 4.36 30.09
N SER A 394 -3.42 4.23 30.53
CA SER A 394 -4.04 2.92 30.75
C SER A 394 -4.19 2.09 29.47
N ALA A 395 -4.18 2.73 28.30
CA ALA A 395 -4.18 2.02 27.02
C ALA A 395 -2.84 1.32 26.72
N LEU A 396 -1.79 1.63 27.51
CA LEU A 396 -0.46 1.01 27.46
C LEU A 396 -0.18 0.15 28.70
N GLU A 397 -1.19 -0.39 29.36
CA GLU A 397 -1.01 -1.18 30.61
C GLU A 397 -0.06 -2.40 30.45
N SER A 398 0.01 -2.96 29.26
CA SER A 398 0.95 -4.05 28.94
C SER A 398 2.37 -3.56 28.63
N TYR A 399 2.57 -2.24 28.49
CA TYR A 399 3.87 -1.67 28.19
C TYR A 399 4.66 -1.44 29.49
N THR A 400 5.83 -2.06 29.59
CA THR A 400 6.65 -2.06 30.82
C THR A 400 7.74 -0.99 30.84
N GLY A 401 7.90 -0.24 29.74
CA GLY A 401 8.90 0.81 29.61
C GLY A 401 8.43 2.17 30.16
N LYS A 402 9.31 3.16 30.07
CA LYS A 402 8.97 4.56 30.44
C LYS A 402 7.96 5.15 29.45
N ILE A 403 7.13 6.06 29.93
CA ILE A 403 6.14 6.78 29.11
C ILE A 403 6.37 8.29 29.30
N LEU A 404 6.50 9.01 28.19
CA LEU A 404 6.50 10.47 28.18
C LEU A 404 5.16 11.00 27.68
N LEU A 405 4.61 11.97 28.38
CA LEU A 405 3.44 12.73 28.00
C LEU A 405 3.91 14.01 27.32
N VAL A 406 3.47 14.25 26.09
CA VAL A 406 3.88 15.38 25.26
C VAL A 406 2.65 16.19 24.88
N GLY A 407 2.51 17.39 25.41
CA GLY A 407 1.45 18.34 25.06
C GLY A 407 1.99 19.37 24.08
N ILE A 408 1.34 19.56 22.95
CA ILE A 408 1.72 20.55 21.94
C ILE A 408 0.51 21.44 21.64
N ASN A 409 0.73 22.75 21.60
CA ASN A 409 -0.28 23.74 21.22
C ASN A 409 0.26 24.64 20.11
N TYR A 410 -0.61 25.04 19.20
CA TYR A 410 -0.37 26.12 18.24
C TYR A 410 -1.36 27.26 18.47
N ASP A 411 -0.84 28.46 18.60
CA ASP A 411 -1.63 29.70 18.73
C ASP A 411 -1.63 30.44 17.38
N VAL A 412 -2.80 30.55 16.75
CA VAL A 412 -2.98 31.22 15.44
C VAL A 412 -2.70 32.73 15.52
N LYS A 413 -2.89 33.37 16.68
CA LYS A 413 -2.70 34.83 16.84
C LYS A 413 -1.23 35.19 16.93
N THR A 414 -0.46 34.46 17.75
CA THR A 414 0.98 34.65 17.89
C THR A 414 1.78 33.93 16.82
N LYS A 415 1.17 32.90 16.22
CA LYS A 415 1.82 31.96 15.28
C LYS A 415 2.94 31.14 15.91
N GLU A 416 2.84 30.89 17.20
CA GLU A 416 3.87 30.21 17.99
C GLU A 416 3.40 28.82 18.39
N HIS A 417 4.34 27.88 18.44
CA HIS A 417 4.15 26.58 19.04
C HIS A 417 4.58 26.59 20.50
N GLN A 418 3.87 25.86 21.32
CA GLN A 418 4.18 25.62 22.71
C GLN A 418 4.24 24.12 22.97
N CYS A 419 5.19 23.71 23.80
CA CYS A 419 5.33 22.31 24.20
C CYS A 419 5.47 22.16 25.70
N ARG A 420 4.91 21.08 26.25
CA ARG A 420 5.11 20.63 27.61
C ARG A 420 5.35 19.14 27.61
N ILE A 421 6.41 18.70 28.31
CA ILE A 421 6.74 17.27 28.40
C ILE A 421 6.83 16.89 29.87
N GLU A 422 6.25 15.74 30.22
CA GLU A 422 6.29 15.19 31.56
C GLU A 422 6.50 13.66 31.51
N GLU A 423 7.30 13.11 32.43
CA GLU A 423 7.40 11.66 32.61
C GLU A 423 6.17 11.17 33.37
N TYR A 424 5.52 10.13 32.85
CA TYR A 424 4.39 9.49 33.53
C TYR A 424 4.93 8.56 34.62
N GLN A 425 4.54 8.84 35.84
CA GLN A 425 4.82 7.97 37.00
C GLN A 425 3.55 7.17 37.29
N CYS A 426 3.67 5.83 37.23
CA CYS A 426 2.58 4.91 37.59
C CYS A 426 2.27 4.94 39.09
#